data_cd6c3ec8bca95b4f8f4f4608e48c7b58
#
_entry.id   cd6c3ec8bca95b4f8f4f4608e48c7b58
#
_cell.length_a   1.000
_cell.length_b   1.000
_cell.length_c   1.000
_cell.angle_alpha   90.00
_cell.angle_beta   90.00
_cell.angle_gamma   90.00
#
_symmetry.space_group_name_H-M   'P 1'
#
loop_
_entity.id
_entity.type
_entity.pdbx_description
1 polymer ?
#
loop_
_entity_poly.entity_id
_entity_poly.type
_entity_poly.pdbx_seq_one_letter_code
_entity_poly.pdbx_strand_id
1 'polypeptide(L)'
;MSDKYPSLSPYVYCANNPVKLVDPNGEEVGDYYSFNGTYLGSDGKNDNKLYQQSENGDVIYGLGVLNKPTFEYVGEVDETALKYEGKMYEKKDGDPNFTGSISVGKLTIVQKVGEKEFVKDRYDVLSGGWGNGSIQNGDYTVNNLRDNRTGSYENYEIGFTFDVNPKFKTCRTLLRIHPDGGVKGTEGCIGLTGGKDTLLRFKNSLNNILKSQGSVNLNVSIGENPNRSGC
;
A
#
# COMPACT_ATOMS: atom_id res chain seq x y z
N MET A 1 -29.83 -10.81 -7.12
CA MET A 1 -28.42 -10.99 -7.53
C MET A 1 -28.26 -11.44 -8.98
N SER A 2 -29.06 -12.39 -9.47
CA SER A 2 -29.02 -12.85 -10.88
C SER A 2 -29.22 -11.75 -11.92
N ASP A 3 -30.02 -10.75 -11.61
CA ASP A 3 -30.37 -9.68 -12.54
C ASP A 3 -29.26 -8.64 -12.72
N LYS A 4 -28.39 -8.50 -11.71
CA LYS A 4 -27.19 -7.62 -11.77
C LYS A 4 -26.00 -8.30 -12.46
N TYR A 5 -25.94 -9.63 -12.46
CA TYR A 5 -24.83 -10.42 -12.98
C TYR A 5 -25.34 -11.66 -13.74
N PRO A 6 -25.93 -11.47 -14.91
CA PRO A 6 -26.60 -12.55 -15.66
C PRO A 6 -25.67 -13.69 -16.12
N SER A 7 -24.36 -13.44 -16.10
CA SER A 7 -23.34 -14.47 -16.44
C SER A 7 -22.91 -15.35 -15.25
N LEU A 8 -23.38 -15.05 -14.03
CA LEU A 8 -23.03 -15.81 -12.84
C LEU A 8 -24.23 -16.65 -12.38
N SER A 9 -23.96 -17.88 -11.94
CA SER A 9 -24.96 -18.69 -11.29
C SER A 9 -25.47 -18.01 -10.02
N PRO A 10 -26.78 -18.03 -9.72
CA PRO A 10 -27.35 -17.48 -8.48
C PRO A 10 -26.78 -18.14 -7.20
N TYR A 11 -26.07 -19.27 -7.34
CA TYR A 11 -25.39 -19.96 -6.24
C TYR A 11 -23.91 -19.60 -6.08
N VAL A 12 -23.39 -18.67 -6.91
CA VAL A 12 -22.00 -18.22 -6.81
C VAL A 12 -21.90 -17.16 -5.71
N TYR A 13 -21.36 -17.52 -4.57
CA TYR A 13 -21.03 -16.62 -3.48
C TYR A 13 -19.68 -15.94 -3.75
N CYS A 14 -19.65 -14.60 -3.71
CA CYS A 14 -18.44 -13.80 -3.93
C CYS A 14 -17.66 -14.18 -5.21
N ALA A 15 -18.35 -14.46 -6.31
CA ALA A 15 -17.77 -14.90 -7.59
C ALA A 15 -16.77 -16.07 -7.45
N ASN A 16 -17.06 -17.04 -6.58
CA ASN A 16 -16.19 -18.15 -6.20
C ASN A 16 -14.88 -17.74 -5.51
N ASN A 17 -14.79 -16.55 -4.96
CA ASN A 17 -13.61 -16.05 -4.26
C ASN A 17 -13.96 -15.43 -2.89
N PRO A 18 -14.50 -16.23 -1.94
CA PRO A 18 -14.97 -15.73 -0.64
C PRO A 18 -13.84 -15.21 0.27
N VAL A 19 -12.59 -15.47 -0.09
CA VAL A 19 -11.40 -14.96 0.64
C VAL A 19 -11.01 -13.57 0.19
N LYS A 20 -11.36 -13.17 -1.03
CA LYS A 20 -10.97 -11.87 -1.61
C LYS A 20 -12.14 -10.91 -1.80
N LEU A 21 -13.35 -11.42 -1.85
CA LEU A 21 -14.55 -10.61 -2.08
C LEU A 21 -15.44 -10.69 -0.86
N VAL A 22 -15.73 -9.54 -0.29
CA VAL A 22 -16.70 -9.38 0.79
C VAL A 22 -17.91 -8.68 0.21
N ASP A 23 -19.04 -9.36 0.23
CA ASP A 23 -20.35 -8.81 -0.15
C ASP A 23 -21.35 -9.19 0.95
N PRO A 24 -21.46 -8.35 1.99
CA PRO A 24 -22.18 -8.69 3.21
C PRO A 24 -23.69 -8.90 3.02
N ASN A 25 -24.30 -8.21 2.08
CA ASN A 25 -25.73 -8.25 1.81
C ASN A 25 -26.08 -8.65 0.37
N GLY A 26 -25.10 -8.86 -0.50
CA GLY A 26 -25.29 -9.21 -1.90
C GLY A 26 -25.77 -8.06 -2.80
N GLU A 27 -25.71 -6.81 -2.32
CA GLU A 27 -26.28 -5.65 -3.00
C GLU A 27 -25.26 -4.52 -3.21
N GLU A 28 -24.24 -4.41 -2.35
CA GLU A 28 -23.33 -3.28 -2.30
C GLU A 28 -21.90 -3.68 -2.71
N VAL A 29 -21.22 -2.76 -3.35
CA VAL A 29 -19.87 -2.94 -3.89
C VAL A 29 -18.93 -1.87 -3.35
N GLY A 30 -17.70 -2.26 -2.96
CA GLY A 30 -16.74 -1.31 -2.37
C GLY A 30 -15.60 -1.97 -1.60
N ASP A 31 -14.86 -1.16 -0.88
CA ASP A 31 -13.82 -1.60 0.06
C ASP A 31 -14.41 -1.77 1.47
N TYR A 32 -14.16 -2.91 2.10
CA TYR A 32 -14.75 -3.29 3.39
C TYR A 32 -13.70 -3.33 4.50
N TYR A 33 -14.07 -2.78 5.65
CA TYR A 33 -13.24 -2.71 6.83
C TYR A 33 -13.98 -3.27 8.06
N SER A 34 -13.25 -3.92 8.97
CA SER A 34 -13.79 -4.28 10.29
C SER A 34 -14.05 -3.03 11.11
N PHE A 35 -14.74 -3.18 12.24
CA PHE A 35 -15.03 -2.06 13.14
C PHE A 35 -13.75 -1.37 13.66
N ASN A 36 -12.64 -2.11 13.80
CA ASN A 36 -11.34 -1.57 14.22
C ASN A 36 -10.47 -1.05 13.07
N GLY A 37 -11.04 -0.93 11.85
CA GLY A 37 -10.35 -0.39 10.69
C GLY A 37 -9.39 -1.35 9.97
N THR A 38 -9.48 -2.65 10.23
CA THR A 38 -8.72 -3.67 9.48
C THR A 38 -9.40 -3.92 8.13
N TYR A 39 -8.64 -3.85 7.04
CA TYR A 39 -9.14 -4.16 5.71
C TYR A 39 -9.55 -5.62 5.58
N LEU A 40 -10.78 -5.87 5.17
CA LEU A 40 -11.36 -7.20 5.02
C LEU A 40 -11.39 -7.67 3.57
N GLY A 41 -11.44 -6.77 2.62
CA GLY A 41 -11.49 -7.09 1.20
C GLY A 41 -12.20 -6.04 0.36
N SER A 42 -12.25 -6.29 -0.94
CA SER A 42 -12.98 -5.49 -1.91
C SER A 42 -13.75 -6.42 -2.84
N ASP A 43 -14.86 -5.94 -3.37
CA ASP A 43 -15.61 -6.64 -4.41
C ASP A 43 -14.94 -6.59 -5.80
N GLY A 44 -13.79 -5.92 -5.90
CA GLY A 44 -13.02 -5.78 -7.13
C GLY A 44 -13.50 -4.68 -8.06
N LYS A 45 -14.55 -3.93 -7.72
CA LYS A 45 -14.98 -2.73 -8.43
C LYS A 45 -14.29 -1.50 -7.86
N ASN A 46 -13.88 -0.61 -8.74
CA ASN A 46 -13.21 0.63 -8.35
C ASN A 46 -14.23 1.77 -8.29
N ASP A 47 -15.21 1.64 -7.39
CA ASP A 47 -16.31 2.61 -7.23
C ASP A 47 -16.09 3.63 -6.10
N ASN A 48 -14.91 3.58 -5.47
CA ASN A 48 -14.45 4.45 -4.39
C ASN A 48 -15.33 4.43 -3.12
N LYS A 49 -16.24 3.47 -2.97
CA LYS A 49 -17.06 3.35 -1.77
C LYS A 49 -16.35 2.60 -0.66
N LEU A 50 -16.57 3.04 0.57
CA LEU A 50 -16.02 2.41 1.76
C LEU A 50 -17.13 2.04 2.74
N TYR A 51 -17.05 0.80 3.23
CA TYR A 51 -17.96 0.23 4.21
C TYR A 51 -17.19 -0.22 5.44
N GLN A 52 -17.72 0.05 6.61
CA GLN A 52 -17.14 -0.40 7.88
C GLN A 52 -18.15 -1.24 8.65
N GLN A 53 -17.66 -2.33 9.24
CA GLN A 53 -18.47 -3.17 10.13
C GLN A 53 -18.91 -2.35 11.35
N SER A 54 -20.21 -2.41 11.70
CA SER A 54 -20.71 -1.74 12.89
C SER A 54 -20.23 -2.46 14.16
N GLU A 55 -20.04 -1.68 15.24
CA GLU A 55 -19.56 -2.17 16.53
C GLU A 55 -20.53 -3.17 17.19
N ASN A 56 -21.80 -3.12 16.85
CA ASN A 56 -22.88 -3.93 17.43
C ASN A 56 -23.15 -5.26 16.70
N GLY A 57 -22.24 -5.73 15.88
CA GLY A 57 -22.32 -7.06 15.26
C GLY A 57 -22.05 -8.15 16.30
N ASP A 58 -22.98 -8.43 17.20
CA ASP A 58 -22.90 -9.55 18.14
C ASP A 58 -22.76 -10.85 17.37
N VAL A 59 -21.59 -11.44 17.38
CA VAL A 59 -21.37 -12.81 16.92
C VAL A 59 -21.77 -13.73 18.07
N ILE A 60 -23.04 -14.11 18.15
CA ILE A 60 -23.48 -15.14 19.10
C ILE A 60 -23.18 -16.50 18.44
N TYR A 61 -22.11 -17.14 18.89
CA TYR A 61 -21.85 -18.55 18.62
C TYR A 61 -22.75 -19.41 19.53
N GLY A 62 -23.79 -19.99 18.94
CA GLY A 62 -24.59 -21.02 19.59
C GLY A 62 -26.08 -20.89 19.27
N LEU A 63 -26.64 -21.94 18.65
CA LEU A 63 -28.07 -22.12 18.33
C LEU A 63 -28.65 -21.27 17.17
N GLY A 64 -27.99 -21.24 16.04
CA GLY A 64 -28.72 -21.08 14.75
C GLY A 64 -29.15 -19.69 14.35
N VAL A 65 -28.75 -18.64 15.05
CA VAL A 65 -28.94 -17.26 14.61
C VAL A 65 -27.58 -16.71 14.18
N LEU A 66 -27.28 -16.84 12.90
CA LEU A 66 -26.15 -16.13 12.27
C LEU A 66 -26.58 -14.65 12.16
N ASN A 67 -26.21 -13.86 13.16
CA ASN A 67 -26.18 -12.41 13.00
C ASN A 67 -25.05 -12.11 12.01
N LYS A 68 -25.40 -11.85 10.76
CA LYS A 68 -24.45 -11.37 9.77
C LYS A 68 -23.89 -10.04 10.28
N PRO A 69 -22.58 -9.83 10.24
CA PRO A 69 -22.02 -8.52 10.53
C PRO A 69 -22.68 -7.51 9.61
N THR A 70 -23.22 -6.45 10.19
CA THR A 70 -23.78 -5.33 9.43
C THR A 70 -22.64 -4.41 9.04
N PHE A 71 -22.60 -3.99 7.80
CA PHE A 71 -21.67 -3.00 7.31
C PHE A 71 -22.40 -1.71 7.05
N GLU A 72 -21.84 -0.62 7.53
CA GLU A 72 -22.37 0.72 7.34
C GLU A 72 -21.55 1.42 6.26
N TYR A 73 -22.22 2.12 5.38
CA TYR A 73 -21.57 2.97 4.40
C TYR A 73 -20.92 4.16 5.12
N VAL A 74 -19.62 4.30 4.97
CA VAL A 74 -18.84 5.38 5.60
C VAL A 74 -18.78 6.61 4.69
N GLY A 75 -18.65 6.41 3.39
CA GLY A 75 -18.53 7.48 2.41
C GLY A 75 -17.77 7.04 1.16
N GLU A 76 -17.60 7.98 0.25
CA GLU A 76 -16.69 7.81 -0.87
C GLU A 76 -15.26 8.15 -0.44
N VAL A 77 -14.29 7.44 -1.00
CA VAL A 77 -12.87 7.68 -0.73
C VAL A 77 -12.46 8.97 -1.43
N ASP A 78 -12.13 9.98 -0.64
CA ASP A 78 -11.67 11.28 -1.15
C ASP A 78 -10.27 11.19 -1.77
N GLU A 79 -9.40 10.41 -1.12
CA GLU A 79 -8.00 10.25 -1.52
C GLU A 79 -7.46 8.88 -1.07
N THR A 80 -6.69 8.26 -1.94
CA THR A 80 -5.79 7.15 -1.55
C THR A 80 -4.35 7.66 -1.58
N ALA A 81 -3.64 7.50 -0.46
CA ALA A 81 -2.29 8.01 -0.26
C ALA A 81 -1.34 6.92 0.23
N LEU A 82 -0.05 7.19 0.19
CA LEU A 82 1.01 6.36 0.74
C LEU A 82 1.61 7.04 1.98
N LYS A 83 1.96 6.23 2.99
CA LYS A 83 2.75 6.66 4.15
C LYS A 83 3.93 5.71 4.32
N TYR A 84 5.14 6.25 4.34
CA TYR A 84 6.34 5.51 4.72
C TYR A 84 6.73 5.91 6.13
N GLU A 85 6.52 5.01 7.06
CA GLU A 85 6.90 5.19 8.47
C GLU A 85 7.97 4.16 8.83
N GLY A 86 9.03 4.61 9.51
CA GLY A 86 10.14 3.72 9.80
C GLY A 86 11.13 4.30 10.80
N LYS A 87 12.22 3.57 10.96
CA LYS A 87 13.35 3.96 11.81
C LYS A 87 14.61 4.07 10.99
N MET A 88 15.40 5.09 11.31
CA MET A 88 16.72 5.28 10.76
C MET A 88 17.75 4.47 11.55
N TYR A 89 18.65 3.83 10.84
CA TYR A 89 19.82 3.17 11.39
C TYR A 89 21.07 3.80 10.78
N GLU A 90 21.93 4.29 11.63
CA GLU A 90 23.24 4.78 11.21
C GLU A 90 24.16 3.62 10.86
N LYS A 91 25.03 3.85 9.91
CA LYS A 91 26.11 2.92 9.60
C LYS A 91 27.04 2.85 10.80
N LYS A 92 27.36 1.62 11.26
CA LYS A 92 28.50 1.42 12.17
C LYS A 92 29.81 1.60 11.42
N ASP A 93 30.73 2.33 12.00
CA ASP A 93 32.08 2.46 11.44
C ASP A 93 32.69 1.08 11.22
N GLY A 94 33.20 0.86 9.99
CA GLY A 94 33.77 -0.42 9.60
C GLY A 94 32.81 -1.47 9.06
N ASP A 95 31.50 -1.19 8.93
CA ASP A 95 30.58 -2.11 8.27
C ASP A 95 30.85 -2.13 6.74
N PRO A 96 31.33 -3.25 6.18
CA PRO A 96 31.61 -3.32 4.75
C PRO A 96 30.34 -3.39 3.88
N ASN A 97 29.18 -3.66 4.49
CA ASN A 97 27.95 -3.94 3.74
C ASN A 97 27.18 -2.69 3.35
N PHE A 98 27.43 -1.55 4.02
CA PHE A 98 26.70 -0.31 3.74
C PHE A 98 27.65 0.89 3.73
N THR A 99 27.41 1.83 2.81
CA THR A 99 28.17 3.09 2.70
C THR A 99 27.41 4.31 3.22
N GLY A 100 26.14 4.16 3.54
CA GLY A 100 25.25 5.23 4.02
C GLY A 100 24.22 4.76 5.04
N SER A 101 23.48 5.71 5.61
CA SER A 101 22.35 5.43 6.49
C SER A 101 21.27 4.60 5.78
N ILE A 102 20.57 3.77 6.55
CA ILE A 102 19.47 2.95 6.06
C ILE A 102 18.24 3.16 6.96
N SER A 103 17.08 3.34 6.37
CA SER A 103 15.81 3.27 7.08
C SER A 103 15.08 1.98 6.77
N VAL A 104 14.39 1.43 7.76
CA VAL A 104 13.56 0.24 7.64
C VAL A 104 12.20 0.53 8.25
N GLY A 105 11.13 0.16 7.57
CA GLY A 105 9.79 0.44 8.05
C GLY A 105 8.69 -0.15 7.20
N LYS A 106 7.54 0.51 7.23
CA LYS A 106 6.34 0.11 6.50
C LYS A 106 5.92 1.19 5.51
N LEU A 107 5.62 0.77 4.31
CA LEU A 107 4.92 1.56 3.31
C LEU A 107 3.44 1.16 3.35
N THR A 108 2.58 2.08 3.77
CA THR A 108 1.17 1.83 4.02
C THR A 108 0.34 2.51 2.94
N ILE A 109 -0.61 1.81 2.34
CA ILE A 109 -1.66 2.39 1.50
C ILE A 109 -2.80 2.76 2.42
N VAL A 110 -3.18 4.04 2.45
CA VAL A 110 -4.28 4.56 3.26
C VAL A 110 -5.36 5.16 2.37
N GLN A 111 -6.62 4.94 2.73
CA GLN A 111 -7.79 5.59 2.13
C GLN A 111 -8.35 6.60 3.11
N LYS A 112 -8.71 7.79 2.63
CA LYS A 112 -9.30 8.87 3.42
C LYS A 112 -10.75 9.06 3.05
N VAL A 113 -11.61 9.18 4.06
CA VAL A 113 -13.02 9.55 3.95
C VAL A 113 -13.28 10.65 4.97
N GLY A 114 -13.38 11.89 4.54
CA GLY A 114 -13.39 13.05 5.43
C GLY A 114 -12.11 13.11 6.28
N GLU A 115 -12.27 13.14 7.60
CA GLU A 115 -11.13 13.14 8.55
C GLU A 115 -10.65 11.75 8.95
N LYS A 116 -11.34 10.69 8.52
CA LYS A 116 -10.99 9.30 8.87
C LYS A 116 -9.99 8.73 7.88
N GLU A 117 -9.05 7.96 8.41
CA GLU A 117 -8.08 7.19 7.61
C GLU A 117 -8.28 5.68 7.83
N PHE A 118 -8.24 4.94 6.74
CA PHE A 118 -8.38 3.48 6.71
C PHE A 118 -7.14 2.87 6.06
N VAL A 119 -6.55 1.89 6.72
CA VAL A 119 -5.38 1.18 6.20
C VAL A 119 -5.82 0.07 5.25
N LYS A 120 -5.53 0.23 3.97
CA LYS A 120 -5.85 -0.77 2.93
C LYS A 120 -4.81 -1.89 2.86
N ASP A 121 -3.52 -1.54 2.90
CA ASP A 121 -2.44 -2.53 2.86
C ASP A 121 -1.14 -1.99 3.47
N ARG A 122 -0.22 -2.89 3.85
CA ARG A 122 1.08 -2.56 4.42
C ARG A 122 2.17 -3.45 3.83
N TYR A 123 3.31 -2.83 3.52
CA TYR A 123 4.46 -3.49 2.91
C TYR A 123 5.72 -3.18 3.69
N ASP A 124 6.57 -4.18 3.85
CA ASP A 124 7.91 -4.00 4.40
C ASP A 124 8.79 -3.30 3.37
N VAL A 125 9.46 -2.24 3.78
CA VAL A 125 10.33 -1.45 2.91
C VAL A 125 11.59 -1.02 3.64
N LEU A 126 12.58 -0.71 2.85
CA LEU A 126 13.80 -0.06 3.30
C LEU A 126 14.15 1.11 2.35
N SER A 127 15.02 2.00 2.79
CA SER A 127 15.60 3.04 1.94
C SER A 127 17.00 3.36 2.39
N GLY A 128 17.91 3.54 1.46
CA GLY A 128 19.31 3.82 1.78
C GLY A 128 20.18 2.56 1.94
N GLY A 129 21.28 2.70 2.67
CA GLY A 129 22.35 1.73 2.79
C GLY A 129 23.51 2.02 1.86
N TRP A 130 23.26 2.65 0.71
CA TRP A 130 24.28 2.99 -0.29
C TRP A 130 24.25 4.48 -0.64
N GLY A 131 25.33 4.97 -1.23
CA GLY A 131 25.42 6.30 -1.81
C GLY A 131 24.99 7.43 -0.90
N ASN A 132 23.89 8.07 -1.25
CA ASN A 132 23.31 9.20 -0.51
C ASN A 132 22.51 8.83 0.74
N GLY A 133 22.46 7.52 1.09
CA GLY A 133 21.68 7.02 2.22
C GLY A 133 20.18 7.04 1.98
N SER A 134 19.40 7.02 3.07
CA SER A 134 17.95 6.91 3.03
C SER A 134 17.24 8.10 2.36
N ILE A 135 16.02 7.91 1.91
CA ILE A 135 15.12 8.98 1.45
C ILE A 135 14.91 10.02 2.55
N GLN A 136 14.69 11.28 2.19
CA GLN A 136 14.43 12.36 3.16
C GLN A 136 12.98 12.32 3.65
N ASN A 137 12.76 12.78 4.90
CA ASN A 137 11.41 13.05 5.40
C ASN A 137 10.75 14.16 4.58
N GLY A 138 9.45 14.06 4.38
CA GLY A 138 8.67 15.07 3.67
C GLY A 138 7.62 14.49 2.76
N ASP A 139 7.00 15.35 1.99
CA ASP A 139 5.93 15.01 1.08
C ASP A 139 6.43 14.85 -0.35
N TYR A 140 5.90 13.83 -1.01
CA TYR A 140 6.24 13.45 -2.37
C TYR A 140 4.99 13.20 -3.19
N THR A 141 5.15 13.18 -4.49
CA THR A 141 4.16 12.64 -5.44
C THR A 141 4.71 11.40 -6.11
N VAL A 142 3.93 10.33 -6.12
CA VAL A 142 4.26 9.08 -6.81
C VAL A 142 3.45 8.98 -8.09
N ASN A 143 4.10 8.62 -9.19
CA ASN A 143 3.45 8.42 -10.47
C ASN A 143 4.27 7.45 -11.36
N ASN A 144 3.83 7.26 -12.59
CA ASN A 144 4.58 6.71 -13.71
C ASN A 144 5.18 5.31 -13.45
N LEU A 145 4.33 4.29 -13.52
CA LEU A 145 4.80 2.90 -13.52
C LEU A 145 5.65 2.62 -14.77
N ARG A 146 6.86 2.09 -14.56
CA ARG A 146 7.65 1.40 -15.57
C ARG A 146 7.76 -0.06 -15.20
N ASP A 147 7.18 -0.92 -16.02
CA ASP A 147 7.17 -2.37 -15.83
C ASP A 147 8.38 -3.05 -16.50
N ASN A 148 8.53 -4.34 -16.25
CA ASN A 148 9.57 -5.19 -16.83
C ASN A 148 11.00 -4.63 -16.66
N ARG A 149 11.27 -4.05 -15.49
CA ARG A 149 12.61 -3.59 -15.11
C ARG A 149 13.47 -4.78 -14.71
N THR A 150 14.78 -4.66 -14.93
CA THR A 150 15.77 -5.69 -14.62
C THR A 150 16.89 -5.16 -13.71
N GLY A 151 17.78 -6.03 -13.28
CA GLY A 151 18.92 -5.66 -12.44
C GLY A 151 18.50 -5.22 -11.04
N SER A 152 18.98 -4.08 -10.58
CA SER A 152 18.71 -3.57 -9.22
C SER A 152 17.23 -3.23 -8.96
N TYR A 153 16.38 -3.26 -9.97
CA TYR A 153 14.94 -2.96 -9.88
C TYR A 153 14.08 -4.21 -9.93
N GLU A 154 14.69 -5.39 -9.84
CA GLU A 154 14.05 -6.68 -9.96
C GLU A 154 14.35 -7.57 -8.77
N ASN A 155 13.36 -8.28 -8.26
CA ASN A 155 13.52 -9.39 -7.32
C ASN A 155 12.46 -10.45 -7.64
N TYR A 156 12.79 -11.73 -7.49
CA TYR A 156 11.91 -12.87 -7.82
C TYR A 156 11.29 -12.80 -9.23
N GLU A 157 12.05 -12.30 -10.22
CA GLU A 157 11.60 -12.08 -11.62
C GLU A 157 10.49 -11.02 -11.74
N ILE A 158 10.27 -10.22 -10.70
CA ILE A 158 9.33 -9.11 -10.71
C ILE A 158 10.12 -7.81 -10.67
N GLY A 159 10.09 -7.09 -11.79
CA GLY A 159 10.80 -5.83 -11.93
C GLY A 159 9.88 -4.68 -12.33
N PHE A 160 9.87 -3.62 -11.53
CA PHE A 160 9.13 -2.39 -11.80
C PHE A 160 9.71 -1.19 -11.06
N THR A 161 9.35 0.00 -11.52
CA THR A 161 9.63 1.24 -10.80
C THR A 161 8.43 2.18 -10.86
N PHE A 162 8.17 2.90 -9.76
CA PHE A 162 7.33 4.09 -9.74
C PHE A 162 8.19 5.30 -9.44
N ASP A 163 7.98 6.41 -10.12
CA ASP A 163 8.71 7.65 -9.86
C ASP A 163 8.24 8.30 -8.57
N VAL A 164 9.18 8.81 -7.78
CA VAL A 164 8.93 9.53 -6.52
C VAL A 164 9.50 10.94 -6.66
N ASN A 165 8.61 11.93 -6.67
CA ASN A 165 8.97 13.32 -6.91
C ASN A 165 8.77 14.14 -5.64
N PRO A 166 9.81 14.77 -5.07
CA PRO A 166 9.69 15.56 -3.86
C PRO A 166 8.87 16.83 -4.10
N LYS A 167 8.04 17.19 -3.11
CA LYS A 167 7.27 18.46 -3.08
C LYS A 167 8.01 19.58 -2.36
N PHE A 168 9.28 19.36 -2.04
CA PHE A 168 10.15 20.31 -1.36
C PHE A 168 11.51 20.42 -2.09
N LYS A 169 12.29 21.45 -1.74
CA LYS A 169 13.60 21.65 -2.35
C LYS A 169 14.60 20.61 -1.85
N THR A 170 15.17 19.86 -2.78
CA THR A 170 16.20 18.84 -2.52
C THR A 170 17.07 18.67 -3.76
N CYS A 171 18.29 18.21 -3.59
CA CYS A 171 19.20 17.82 -4.69
C CYS A 171 18.98 16.38 -5.13
N ARG A 172 18.12 15.63 -4.47
CA ARG A 172 17.87 14.25 -4.82
C ARG A 172 16.95 14.15 -6.01
N THR A 173 17.41 13.43 -7.01
CA THR A 173 16.68 13.16 -8.24
C THR A 173 16.55 11.66 -8.46
N LEU A 174 15.65 11.27 -9.35
CA LEU A 174 15.47 9.87 -9.77
C LEU A 174 15.07 8.91 -8.63
N LEU A 175 14.45 9.45 -7.58
CA LEU A 175 13.90 8.61 -6.51
C LEU A 175 12.78 7.72 -7.05
N ARG A 176 12.70 6.49 -6.56
CA ARG A 176 11.74 5.48 -7.03
C ARG A 176 11.28 4.58 -5.90
N ILE A 177 10.12 3.96 -6.11
CA ILE A 177 9.69 2.76 -5.39
C ILE A 177 9.90 1.58 -6.32
N HIS A 178 10.60 0.54 -5.86
CA HIS A 178 10.92 -0.65 -6.65
C HIS A 178 11.16 -1.87 -5.76
N PRO A 179 11.17 -3.11 -6.28
CA PRO A 179 11.66 -4.26 -5.54
C PRO A 179 13.09 -4.03 -5.04
N ASP A 180 13.37 -4.39 -3.79
CA ASP A 180 14.74 -4.43 -3.28
C ASP A 180 15.46 -5.61 -3.96
N GLY A 181 16.43 -5.30 -4.83
CA GLY A 181 17.05 -6.26 -5.72
C GLY A 181 18.03 -7.21 -5.05
N GLY A 182 18.94 -7.81 -5.84
CA GLY A 182 19.88 -8.84 -5.37
C GLY A 182 20.88 -8.38 -4.31
N VAL A 183 21.13 -7.08 -4.20
CA VAL A 183 21.95 -6.47 -3.14
C VAL A 183 21.00 -5.65 -2.26
N LYS A 184 20.96 -5.99 -0.96
CA LYS A 184 20.10 -5.32 0.00
C LYS A 184 20.44 -3.84 0.14
N GLY A 185 19.42 -2.97 0.02
CA GLY A 185 19.57 -1.54 0.15
C GLY A 185 19.48 -0.78 -1.17
N THR A 186 19.29 0.53 -1.05
CA THR A 186 19.12 1.45 -2.18
C THR A 186 20.02 2.68 -2.03
N GLU A 187 20.13 3.49 -3.07
CA GLU A 187 20.80 4.79 -3.01
C GLU A 187 19.86 5.96 -2.68
N GLY A 188 18.78 5.66 -1.92
CA GLY A 188 17.76 6.62 -1.52
C GLY A 188 16.38 6.37 -2.11
N CYS A 189 16.23 5.36 -2.97
CA CYS A 189 14.92 4.86 -3.39
C CYS A 189 14.23 4.12 -2.22
N ILE A 190 12.94 3.84 -2.37
CA ILE A 190 12.20 2.97 -1.46
C ILE A 190 12.21 1.57 -2.07
N GLY A 191 12.92 0.64 -1.42
CA GLY A 191 13.02 -0.76 -1.81
C GLY A 191 11.95 -1.60 -1.10
N LEU A 192 11.09 -2.26 -1.87
CA LEU A 192 10.11 -3.21 -1.34
C LEU A 192 10.80 -4.53 -1.00
N THR A 193 10.65 -4.99 0.23
CA THR A 193 11.10 -6.30 0.66
C THR A 193 9.92 -7.26 0.70
N GLY A 194 10.14 -8.52 0.37
CA GLY A 194 9.08 -9.52 0.38
C GLY A 194 9.16 -10.45 -0.82
N GLY A 195 8.31 -11.47 -0.83
CA GLY A 195 8.27 -12.45 -1.91
C GLY A 195 7.49 -11.97 -3.13
N LYS A 196 7.49 -12.80 -4.16
CA LYS A 196 6.86 -12.56 -5.48
C LYS A 196 5.42 -12.03 -5.36
N ASP A 197 4.60 -12.67 -4.54
CA ASP A 197 3.18 -12.28 -4.38
C ASP A 197 3.01 -10.90 -3.75
N THR A 198 3.87 -10.55 -2.79
CA THR A 198 3.89 -9.23 -2.16
C THR A 198 4.24 -8.13 -3.16
N LEU A 199 5.26 -8.36 -3.99
CA LEU A 199 5.69 -7.42 -5.02
C LEU A 199 4.61 -7.23 -6.09
N LEU A 200 3.98 -8.31 -6.56
CA LEU A 200 2.89 -8.25 -7.52
C LEU A 200 1.67 -7.53 -6.94
N ARG A 201 1.30 -7.84 -5.69
CA ARG A 201 0.18 -7.19 -5.00
C ARG A 201 0.40 -5.68 -4.91
N PHE A 202 1.57 -5.24 -4.45
CA PHE A 202 1.90 -3.82 -4.39
C PHE A 202 1.83 -3.15 -5.77
N LYS A 203 2.53 -3.73 -6.76
CA LYS A 203 2.54 -3.20 -8.13
C LYS A 203 1.13 -2.99 -8.68
N ASN A 204 0.29 -4.02 -8.55
CA ASN A 204 -1.07 -3.99 -9.08
C ASN A 204 -1.95 -2.99 -8.31
N SER A 205 -1.87 -2.97 -6.97
CA SER A 205 -2.63 -2.04 -6.14
C SER A 205 -2.28 -0.59 -6.47
N LEU A 206 -0.99 -0.24 -6.47
CA LEU A 206 -0.57 1.13 -6.75
C LEU A 206 -0.87 1.55 -8.20
N ASN A 207 -0.71 0.64 -9.17
CA ASN A 207 -1.05 0.93 -10.56
C ASN A 207 -2.56 1.20 -10.74
N ASN A 208 -3.43 0.47 -10.04
CA ASN A 208 -4.87 0.71 -10.08
C ASN A 208 -5.23 2.07 -9.47
N ILE A 209 -4.60 2.45 -8.36
CA ILE A 209 -4.77 3.77 -7.75
C ILE A 209 -4.31 4.86 -8.72
N LEU A 210 -3.15 4.70 -9.36
CA LEU A 210 -2.64 5.66 -10.34
C LEU A 210 -3.54 5.81 -11.57
N LYS A 211 -4.19 4.73 -12.02
CA LYS A 211 -5.17 4.80 -13.12
C LYS A 211 -6.41 5.62 -12.77
N SER A 212 -6.81 5.64 -11.50
CA SER A 212 -7.97 6.42 -11.03
C SER A 212 -7.61 7.85 -10.65
N GLN A 213 -6.46 8.08 -10.01
CA GLN A 213 -6.07 9.38 -9.45
C GLN A 213 -5.01 10.13 -10.28
N GLY A 214 -4.34 9.47 -11.23
CA GLY A 214 -3.22 10.02 -12.00
C GLY A 214 -1.91 10.10 -11.23
N SER A 215 -1.95 10.46 -9.95
CA SER A 215 -0.81 10.48 -9.04
C SER A 215 -1.25 10.18 -7.61
N VAL A 216 -0.29 9.76 -6.76
CA VAL A 216 -0.54 9.40 -5.37
C VAL A 216 0.36 10.22 -4.46
N ASN A 217 -0.19 10.82 -3.41
CA ASN A 217 0.59 11.50 -2.39
C ASN A 217 1.32 10.45 -1.53
N LEU A 218 2.60 10.75 -1.22
CA LEU A 218 3.42 9.95 -0.32
C LEU A 218 3.99 10.87 0.76
N ASN A 219 3.73 10.53 2.02
CA ASN A 219 4.41 11.13 3.15
C ASN A 219 5.48 10.18 3.69
N VAL A 220 6.68 10.69 3.92
CA VAL A 220 7.83 9.96 4.49
C VAL A 220 8.15 10.51 5.87
N SER A 221 8.10 9.64 6.87
CA SER A 221 8.43 9.92 8.27
C SER A 221 9.25 8.77 8.86
N ILE A 222 10.58 8.89 8.80
CA ILE A 222 11.52 7.81 9.18
C ILE A 222 12.43 8.18 10.36
N GLY A 223 11.92 9.01 11.25
CA GLY A 223 12.65 9.49 12.43
C GLY A 223 13.58 10.66 12.14
N GLU A 224 14.62 10.85 12.96
CA GLU A 224 15.61 11.90 12.72
C GLU A 224 16.24 11.71 11.35
N ASN A 225 15.97 12.64 10.48
CA ASN A 225 16.54 12.64 9.16
C ASN A 225 17.90 13.31 9.23
N PRO A 226 19.00 12.60 8.96
CA PRO A 226 20.22 13.27 8.65
C PRO A 226 20.00 14.06 7.36
N ASN A 227 19.48 15.29 7.49
CA ASN A 227 19.56 16.28 6.45
C ASN A 227 21.04 16.40 6.10
N ARG A 228 21.49 15.68 5.09
CA ARG A 228 22.70 16.06 4.41
C ARG A 228 22.36 17.38 3.71
N SER A 229 22.51 18.45 4.49
CA SER A 229 22.69 19.81 4.00
C SER A 229 23.91 19.78 3.09
N GLY A 230 23.70 19.75 1.82
CA GLY A 230 24.80 19.67 0.87
C GLY A 230 24.26 19.50 -0.54
N CYS A 231 23.49 20.49 -0.93
CA CYS A 231 23.49 20.91 -2.31
C CYS A 231 24.37 22.14 -2.42
#